data_8687cd5184a693bdea16df39bb890939
#
_entry.id   8687cd5184a693bdea16df39bb890939
#
_cell.length_a   1.000
_cell.length_b   1.000
_cell.length_c   1.000
_cell.angle_alpha   90.00
_cell.angle_beta   90.00
_cell.angle_gamma   90.00
#
_symmetry.space_group_name_H-M   'P 1'
#
loop_
_entity.id
_entity.type
_entity.pdbx_description
1 polymer ?
#
loop_
_entity_poly.entity_id
_entity_poly.type
_entity_poly.pdbx_seq_one_letter_code
_entity_poly.pdbx_strand_id
1 'polypeptide(L)'
;AAIACGKLRGCGDKNKADDAAVKAMRKAFDSIPVHARVAIGEGEMDKAPMLYIGEELGKGLLDSSLPQVDIAVDPLECTSHCAFDLPNSICVLAVAPRGTLLHAPECYMDKIAGPSALMNKISLGLSVEENIRSAAAILKKPVQELKVIVLDRPRNESKIRTMRQLDVNVELIQNGDIVGAMRAVNGDADLLLGIGSAPEGVITAAAVKGLNGVFEGKLYFHEQSYQDRAEEILQ
;
A
#
# COMPACT_ATOMS: atom_id res chain seq x y z
N ALA A 1 8.60 14.36 6.22
CA ALA A 1 9.21 13.04 6.04
C ALA A 1 10.21 13.05 4.89
N ALA A 2 9.84 13.12 3.63
CA ALA A 2 10.72 12.98 2.46
C ALA A 2 11.97 13.88 2.48
N ILE A 3 11.86 15.16 2.89
CA ILE A 3 13.01 16.06 3.04
C ILE A 3 13.97 15.59 4.15
N ALA A 4 13.45 14.99 5.21
CA ALA A 4 14.27 14.52 6.33
C ALA A 4 15.04 13.25 5.98
N CYS A 5 14.35 12.21 5.50
CA CYS A 5 14.98 10.96 5.12
C CYS A 5 15.81 11.08 3.83
N GLY A 6 15.47 11.99 2.90
CA GLY A 6 16.23 12.25 1.68
C GLY A 6 17.69 12.70 1.95
N LYS A 7 17.95 13.33 3.10
CA LYS A 7 19.32 13.66 3.56
C LYS A 7 20.12 12.43 3.99
N LEU A 8 19.45 11.32 4.22
CA LEU A 8 20.03 10.04 4.63
C LEU A 8 20.05 9.00 3.50
N ARG A 9 19.70 9.42 2.29
CA ARG A 9 19.81 8.57 1.10
C ARG A 9 21.24 8.04 0.94
N GLY A 10 21.37 6.72 0.79
CA GLY A 10 22.66 6.06 0.68
C GLY A 10 23.45 5.96 2.00
N CYS A 11 22.85 6.22 3.16
CA CYS A 11 23.56 6.16 4.45
C CYS A 11 23.87 4.73 4.93
N GLY A 12 23.31 3.68 4.30
CA GLY A 12 23.50 2.28 4.67
C GLY A 12 22.72 1.84 5.93
N ASP A 13 21.97 2.73 6.57
CA ASP A 13 21.23 2.46 7.80
C ASP A 13 19.73 2.76 7.60
N LYS A 14 18.96 1.69 7.39
CA LYS A 14 17.52 1.79 7.15
C LYS A 14 16.75 2.34 8.36
N ASN A 15 17.17 1.95 9.58
CA ASN A 15 16.45 2.36 10.79
C ASN A 15 16.64 3.87 11.04
N LYS A 16 17.83 4.39 10.77
CA LYS A 16 18.13 5.81 10.87
C LYS A 16 17.33 6.64 9.86
N ALA A 17 17.19 6.15 8.64
CA ALA A 17 16.40 6.83 7.60
C ALA A 17 14.92 6.84 7.95
N ASP A 18 14.40 5.71 8.44
CA ASP A 18 13.04 5.53 8.89
C ASP A 18 12.69 6.45 10.07
N ASP A 19 13.47 6.39 11.14
CA ASP A 19 13.31 7.24 12.34
C ASP A 19 13.28 8.75 12.00
N ALA A 20 14.10 9.17 11.04
CA ALA A 20 14.07 10.55 10.57
C ALA A 20 12.77 10.91 9.84
N ALA A 21 12.20 9.99 9.06
CA ALA A 21 10.93 10.19 8.37
C ALA A 21 9.75 10.21 9.34
N VAL A 22 9.70 9.23 10.28
CA VAL A 22 8.68 9.12 11.33
C VAL A 22 8.63 10.40 12.17
N LYS A 23 9.75 10.84 12.73
CA LYS A 23 9.84 12.07 13.54
C LYS A 23 9.40 13.31 12.78
N ALA A 24 9.82 13.43 11.52
CA ALA A 24 9.46 14.58 10.70
C ALA A 24 7.97 14.57 10.32
N MET A 25 7.38 13.43 10.01
CA MET A 25 5.96 13.28 9.71
C MET A 25 5.12 13.59 10.96
N ARG A 26 5.44 12.94 12.08
CA ARG A 26 4.75 13.17 13.35
C ARG A 26 4.73 14.65 13.75
N LYS A 27 5.90 15.31 13.71
CA LYS A 27 6.02 16.72 14.03
C LYS A 27 5.21 17.64 13.11
N ALA A 28 5.08 17.29 11.82
CA ALA A 28 4.31 18.10 10.89
C ALA A 28 2.83 18.15 11.28
N PHE A 29 2.26 17.10 11.86
CA PHE A 29 0.88 17.07 12.32
C PHE A 29 0.58 18.09 13.42
N ASP A 30 1.54 18.51 14.24
CA ASP A 30 1.35 19.53 15.29
C ASP A 30 0.84 20.87 14.72
N SER A 31 1.04 21.10 13.43
CA SER A 31 0.61 22.32 12.74
C SER A 31 -0.64 22.16 11.88
N ILE A 32 -1.10 20.93 11.63
CA ILE A 32 -2.21 20.69 10.70
C ILE A 32 -3.56 20.90 11.42
N PRO A 33 -4.48 21.69 10.82
CA PRO A 33 -5.77 22.01 11.43
C PRO A 33 -6.80 20.87 11.21
N VAL A 34 -6.53 19.69 11.76
CA VAL A 34 -7.41 18.51 11.78
C VAL A 34 -7.34 17.82 13.13
N HIS A 35 -8.34 17.01 13.45
CA HIS A 35 -8.28 15.99 14.51
C HIS A 35 -8.10 14.63 13.81
N ALA A 36 -6.86 14.23 13.61
CA ALA A 36 -6.50 12.99 12.94
C ALA A 36 -6.36 11.84 13.94
N ARG A 37 -6.76 10.63 13.53
CA ARG A 37 -6.47 9.37 14.24
C ARG A 37 -5.76 8.42 13.27
N VAL A 38 -4.68 7.81 13.73
CA VAL A 38 -3.92 6.83 12.95
C VAL A 38 -4.73 5.53 12.87
N ALA A 39 -5.19 5.17 11.69
CA ALA A 39 -5.84 3.88 11.40
C ALA A 39 -4.83 2.83 10.90
N ILE A 40 -3.82 3.26 10.14
CA ILE A 40 -2.65 2.47 9.71
C ILE A 40 -1.42 3.33 9.98
N GLY A 41 -0.40 2.75 10.62
CA GLY A 41 0.82 3.46 10.99
C GLY A 41 1.99 2.51 11.25
N GLU A 42 2.89 2.90 12.16
CA GLU A 42 4.16 2.22 12.46
C GLU A 42 3.99 0.94 13.29
N GLY A 43 2.78 0.57 13.68
CA GLY A 43 2.47 -0.60 14.48
C GLY A 43 1.65 -0.27 15.72
N GLU A 44 1.60 -1.23 16.65
CA GLU A 44 0.90 -1.08 17.94
C GLU A 44 1.67 -0.14 18.87
N MET A 45 0.95 0.51 19.81
CA MET A 45 1.49 1.53 20.72
C MET A 45 2.69 1.04 21.56
N ASP A 46 2.72 -0.22 21.93
CA ASP A 46 3.81 -0.84 22.70
C ASP A 46 5.09 -1.11 21.87
N LYS A 47 4.99 -1.07 20.54
CA LYS A 47 6.08 -1.33 19.61
C LYS A 47 6.57 -0.09 18.86
N ALA A 48 5.71 0.93 18.72
CA ALA A 48 6.01 2.16 17.98
C ALA A 48 5.83 3.38 18.88
N PRO A 49 6.86 4.23 19.07
CA PRO A 49 6.76 5.41 19.94
C PRO A 49 5.97 6.56 19.33
N MET A 50 5.75 6.55 18.02
CA MET A 50 5.05 7.60 17.25
C MET A 50 4.33 6.99 16.07
N LEU A 51 3.25 7.64 15.63
CA LEU A 51 2.40 7.21 14.52
C LEU A 51 1.86 5.78 14.71
N TYR A 52 1.69 5.38 15.97
CA TYR A 52 1.09 4.09 16.30
C TYR A 52 -0.41 4.09 16.03
N ILE A 53 -0.96 2.91 15.82
CA ILE A 53 -2.40 2.72 15.58
C ILE A 53 -3.20 3.27 16.77
N GLY A 54 -4.15 4.18 16.48
CA GLY A 54 -4.96 4.87 17.48
C GLY A 54 -4.36 6.19 17.98
N GLU A 55 -3.10 6.55 17.64
CA GLU A 55 -2.55 7.86 18.01
C GLU A 55 -3.41 8.99 17.45
N GLU A 56 -3.75 9.95 18.30
CA GLU A 56 -4.49 11.15 17.90
C GLU A 56 -3.52 12.32 17.67
N LEU A 57 -3.72 13.06 16.58
CA LEU A 57 -2.78 14.04 16.05
C LEU A 57 -3.49 15.31 15.57
N GLY A 58 -2.72 16.38 15.44
CA GLY A 58 -3.19 17.63 14.84
C GLY A 58 -3.75 18.63 15.85
N LYS A 59 -4.03 19.84 15.36
CA LYS A 59 -4.57 20.92 16.22
C LYS A 59 -5.96 20.66 16.76
N GLY A 60 -6.71 19.75 16.16
CA GLY A 60 -8.05 19.36 16.57
C GLY A 60 -8.12 18.64 17.92
N LEU A 61 -6.98 18.24 18.51
CA LEU A 61 -6.90 17.78 19.88
C LEU A 61 -7.33 18.86 20.90
N LEU A 62 -7.16 20.15 20.52
CA LEU A 62 -7.51 21.30 21.33
C LEU A 62 -8.73 22.07 20.79
N ASP A 63 -9.25 21.69 19.63
CA ASP A 63 -10.34 22.36 18.95
C ASP A 63 -11.27 21.35 18.24
N SER A 64 -12.36 21.01 18.90
CA SER A 64 -13.35 20.05 18.39
C SER A 64 -14.14 20.51 17.16
N SER A 65 -14.00 21.79 16.77
CA SER A 65 -14.61 22.31 15.54
C SER A 65 -13.85 21.91 14.26
N LEU A 66 -12.61 21.42 14.41
CA LEU A 66 -11.80 21.01 13.29
C LEU A 66 -12.21 19.63 12.73
N PRO A 67 -12.00 19.40 11.43
CA PRO A 67 -12.38 18.13 10.79
C PRO A 67 -11.77 16.92 11.48
N GLN A 68 -12.62 15.93 11.75
CA GLN A 68 -12.19 14.63 12.26
C GLN A 68 -11.90 13.69 11.10
N VAL A 69 -10.67 13.15 11.07
CA VAL A 69 -10.19 12.28 9.99
C VAL A 69 -9.48 11.05 10.53
N ASP A 70 -9.51 9.98 9.77
CA ASP A 70 -8.55 8.89 9.91
C ASP A 70 -7.40 9.07 8.92
N ILE A 71 -6.22 8.64 9.33
CA ILE A 71 -5.03 8.64 8.48
C ILE A 71 -4.43 7.24 8.39
N ALA A 72 -3.94 6.90 7.22
CA ALA A 72 -3.10 5.74 6.98
C ALA A 72 -1.74 6.25 6.49
N VAL A 73 -0.68 5.92 7.20
CA VAL A 73 0.66 6.46 6.94
C VAL A 73 1.68 5.35 6.80
N ASP A 74 2.63 5.57 5.91
CA ASP A 74 3.95 4.95 5.91
C ASP A 74 4.97 6.08 5.69
N PRO A 75 5.69 6.50 6.73
CA PRO A 75 6.63 7.62 6.65
C PRO A 75 7.79 7.37 5.70
N LEU A 76 8.18 6.11 5.50
CA LEU A 76 9.26 5.72 4.57
C LEU A 76 9.04 4.31 4.00
N GLU A 77 8.07 4.18 3.11
CA GLU A 77 7.87 2.95 2.31
C GLU A 77 9.14 2.60 1.54
N CYS A 78 9.53 1.33 1.59
CA CYS A 78 10.81 0.84 1.06
C CYS A 78 12.02 1.47 1.75
N THR A 79 12.10 1.42 3.08
CA THR A 79 13.19 1.97 3.90
C THR A 79 14.59 1.59 3.42
N SER A 80 14.77 0.33 3.01
CA SER A 80 16.03 -0.16 2.44
C SER A 80 16.41 0.57 1.14
N HIS A 81 15.44 0.94 0.31
CA HIS A 81 15.71 1.65 -0.93
C HIS A 81 16.29 3.05 -0.66
N CYS A 82 15.75 3.76 0.34
CA CYS A 82 16.32 5.04 0.78
C CYS A 82 17.75 4.84 1.32
N ALA A 83 17.92 3.88 2.23
CA ALA A 83 19.21 3.66 2.90
C ALA A 83 20.33 3.24 1.94
N PHE A 84 20.01 2.50 0.88
CA PHE A 84 21.00 1.99 -0.09
C PHE A 84 20.95 2.69 -1.45
N ASP A 85 20.32 3.87 -1.53
CA ASP A 85 20.25 4.69 -2.74
C ASP A 85 19.60 3.96 -3.93
N LEU A 86 18.57 3.15 -3.67
CA LEU A 86 17.77 2.48 -4.69
C LEU A 86 16.53 3.34 -5.02
N PRO A 87 15.94 3.17 -6.23
CA PRO A 87 14.77 3.92 -6.64
C PRO A 87 13.49 3.47 -5.92
N ASN A 88 12.43 4.29 -6.00
CA ASN A 88 11.06 3.98 -5.57
C ASN A 88 10.85 3.89 -4.05
N SER A 89 11.68 4.53 -3.22
CA SER A 89 11.32 4.82 -1.84
C SER A 89 10.42 6.05 -1.81
N ILE A 90 9.32 5.99 -1.07
CA ILE A 90 8.34 7.07 -0.96
C ILE A 90 7.94 7.32 0.50
N CYS A 91 7.43 8.52 0.78
CA CYS A 91 6.70 8.82 2.00
C CYS A 91 5.22 8.95 1.62
N VAL A 92 4.35 8.21 2.22
CA VAL A 92 2.95 8.14 1.82
C VAL A 92 2.01 8.39 2.99
N LEU A 93 0.91 9.06 2.68
CA LEU A 93 -0.15 9.41 3.62
C LEU A 93 -1.49 9.39 2.87
N ALA A 94 -2.46 8.66 3.40
CA ALA A 94 -3.86 8.75 3.01
C ALA A 94 -4.68 9.40 4.12
N VAL A 95 -5.65 10.21 3.76
CA VAL A 95 -6.58 10.87 4.68
C VAL A 95 -8.01 10.60 4.23
N ALA A 96 -8.87 10.24 5.17
CA ALA A 96 -10.29 10.02 4.92
C ALA A 96 -11.14 10.48 6.11
N PRO A 97 -12.44 10.70 5.94
CA PRO A 97 -13.32 10.97 7.07
C PRO A 97 -13.19 9.92 8.16
N ARG A 98 -13.35 10.32 9.43
CA ARG A 98 -13.26 9.43 10.60
C ARG A 98 -14.14 8.18 10.42
N GLY A 99 -13.58 6.99 10.66
CA GLY A 99 -14.27 5.71 10.58
C GLY A 99 -14.44 5.15 9.16
N THR A 100 -13.77 5.71 8.14
CA THR A 100 -13.90 5.24 6.75
C THR A 100 -12.67 4.53 6.20
N LEU A 101 -11.54 4.53 6.89
CA LEU A 101 -10.39 3.69 6.57
C LEU A 101 -10.51 2.34 7.27
N LEU A 102 -10.25 1.27 6.53
CA LEU A 102 -10.15 -0.06 7.12
C LEU A 102 -8.97 -0.12 8.09
N HIS A 103 -9.22 -0.50 9.32
CA HIS A 103 -8.18 -0.88 10.25
C HIS A 103 -7.74 -2.31 9.91
N ALA A 104 -6.79 -2.46 9.00
CA ALA A 104 -6.29 -3.77 8.61
C ALA A 104 -5.27 -4.28 9.65
N PRO A 105 -5.39 -5.56 10.07
CA PRO A 105 -4.39 -6.19 10.91
C PRO A 105 -3.05 -6.34 10.18
N GLU A 106 -1.96 -6.56 10.91
CA GLU A 106 -0.64 -6.88 10.36
C GLU A 106 -0.62 -8.29 9.73
N CYS A 107 -1.40 -8.50 8.69
CA CYS A 107 -1.45 -9.72 7.91
C CYS A 107 -1.15 -9.45 6.43
N TYR A 108 -1.30 -10.45 5.58
CA TYR A 108 -1.20 -10.25 4.13
C TYR A 108 -2.56 -9.93 3.52
N MET A 109 -2.50 -9.38 2.31
CA MET A 109 -3.64 -9.09 1.45
C MET A 109 -3.31 -9.51 0.02
N ASP A 110 -4.17 -10.32 -0.59
CA ASP A 110 -4.16 -10.52 -2.03
C ASP A 110 -4.75 -9.28 -2.70
N LYS A 111 -4.09 -8.78 -3.72
CA LYS A 111 -4.38 -7.47 -4.33
C LYS A 111 -4.41 -7.58 -5.84
N ILE A 112 -5.34 -6.88 -6.46
CA ILE A 112 -5.33 -6.59 -7.89
C ILE A 112 -5.62 -5.11 -8.09
N ALA A 113 -4.84 -4.44 -8.94
CA ALA A 113 -5.04 -3.04 -9.29
C ALA A 113 -4.77 -2.78 -10.77
N GLY A 114 -5.46 -1.79 -11.33
CA GLY A 114 -5.28 -1.39 -12.72
C GLY A 114 -6.03 -0.10 -13.07
N PRO A 115 -5.97 0.34 -14.33
CA PRO A 115 -6.64 1.54 -14.80
C PRO A 115 -8.17 1.41 -14.77
N SER A 116 -8.88 2.53 -14.74
CA SER A 116 -10.35 2.60 -14.69
C SER A 116 -11.06 1.81 -15.79
N ALA A 117 -10.44 1.66 -16.95
CA ALA A 117 -10.98 0.85 -18.06
C ALA A 117 -11.25 -0.61 -17.66
N LEU A 118 -10.56 -1.12 -16.63
CA LEU A 118 -10.71 -2.49 -16.13
C LEU A 118 -11.78 -2.62 -15.03
N MET A 119 -12.52 -1.57 -14.71
CA MET A 119 -13.58 -1.59 -13.69
C MET A 119 -14.64 -2.65 -14.04
N ASN A 120 -14.95 -3.52 -13.08
CA ASN A 120 -15.84 -4.67 -13.24
C ASN A 120 -15.41 -5.68 -14.32
N LYS A 121 -14.14 -5.67 -14.71
CA LYS A 121 -13.56 -6.57 -15.72
C LYS A 121 -12.44 -7.45 -15.16
N ILE A 122 -11.84 -7.05 -14.06
CA ILE A 122 -10.87 -7.81 -13.29
C ILE A 122 -11.38 -8.00 -11.86
N SER A 123 -11.04 -9.11 -11.22
CA SER A 123 -11.46 -9.41 -9.86
C SER A 123 -10.62 -10.51 -9.23
N LEU A 124 -10.42 -10.48 -7.92
CA LEU A 124 -9.79 -11.58 -7.16
C LEU A 124 -10.67 -12.86 -7.12
N GLY A 125 -11.93 -12.77 -7.54
CA GLY A 125 -12.81 -13.92 -7.76
C GLY A 125 -12.52 -14.70 -9.04
N LEU A 126 -11.76 -14.12 -9.97
CA LEU A 126 -11.32 -14.74 -11.21
C LEU A 126 -9.93 -15.37 -11.04
N SER A 127 -9.61 -16.36 -11.88
CA SER A 127 -8.25 -16.90 -11.96
C SER A 127 -7.27 -15.84 -12.50
N VAL A 128 -5.97 -16.08 -12.30
CA VAL A 128 -4.91 -15.23 -12.88
C VAL A 128 -5.04 -15.16 -14.40
N GLU A 129 -5.28 -16.29 -15.05
CA GLU A 129 -5.43 -16.35 -16.51
C GLU A 129 -6.63 -15.54 -17.00
N GLU A 130 -7.78 -15.67 -16.35
CA GLU A 130 -8.99 -14.90 -16.70
C GLU A 130 -8.78 -13.40 -16.56
N ASN A 131 -8.14 -12.95 -15.46
CA ASN A 131 -7.78 -11.55 -15.27
C ASN A 131 -6.85 -11.01 -16.37
N ILE A 132 -5.80 -11.78 -16.71
CA ILE A 132 -4.84 -11.42 -17.76
C ILE A 132 -5.54 -11.31 -19.12
N ARG A 133 -6.35 -12.31 -19.50
CA ARG A 133 -7.07 -12.30 -20.78
C ARG A 133 -8.11 -11.17 -20.84
N SER A 134 -8.80 -10.91 -19.74
CA SER A 134 -9.75 -9.79 -19.65
C SER A 134 -9.03 -8.45 -19.81
N ALA A 135 -7.91 -8.24 -19.11
CA ALA A 135 -7.11 -7.02 -19.23
C ALA A 135 -6.59 -6.83 -20.67
N ALA A 136 -6.04 -7.88 -21.28
CA ALA A 136 -5.55 -7.86 -22.67
C ALA A 136 -6.65 -7.41 -23.65
N ALA A 137 -7.84 -8.02 -23.54
CA ALA A 137 -8.98 -7.70 -24.40
C ALA A 137 -9.45 -6.24 -24.25
N ILE A 138 -9.59 -5.75 -23.02
CA ILE A 138 -10.06 -4.41 -22.71
C ILE A 138 -9.04 -3.34 -23.10
N LEU A 139 -7.76 -3.58 -22.77
CA LEU A 139 -6.67 -2.65 -23.10
C LEU A 139 -6.23 -2.74 -24.56
N LYS A 140 -6.79 -3.69 -25.32
CA LYS A 140 -6.47 -3.94 -26.74
C LYS A 140 -4.98 -4.18 -26.96
N LYS A 141 -4.35 -4.96 -26.07
CA LYS A 141 -2.96 -5.38 -26.13
C LYS A 141 -2.88 -6.90 -26.26
N PRO A 142 -1.90 -7.43 -27.03
CA PRO A 142 -1.54 -8.84 -26.92
C PRO A 142 -1.15 -9.18 -25.48
N VAL A 143 -1.43 -10.41 -25.04
CA VAL A 143 -1.09 -10.86 -23.66
C VAL A 143 0.41 -10.67 -23.38
N GLN A 144 1.26 -10.89 -24.36
CA GLN A 144 2.72 -10.76 -24.28
C GLN A 144 3.20 -9.32 -24.07
N GLU A 145 2.38 -8.34 -24.43
CA GLU A 145 2.68 -6.92 -24.24
C GLU A 145 2.10 -6.35 -22.93
N LEU A 146 1.27 -7.15 -22.21
CA LEU A 146 0.80 -6.74 -20.91
C LEU A 146 1.95 -6.73 -19.90
N LYS A 147 2.14 -5.60 -19.24
CA LYS A 147 3.10 -5.42 -18.16
C LYS A 147 2.41 -5.57 -16.82
N VAL A 148 2.74 -6.64 -16.10
CA VAL A 148 2.16 -6.94 -14.79
C VAL A 148 3.23 -6.87 -13.72
N ILE A 149 3.00 -6.02 -12.71
CA ILE A 149 3.89 -5.87 -11.56
C ILE A 149 3.46 -6.85 -10.47
N VAL A 150 4.42 -7.54 -9.88
CA VAL A 150 4.20 -8.48 -8.76
C VAL A 150 5.39 -8.48 -7.81
N LEU A 151 5.12 -8.59 -6.51
CA LEU A 151 6.17 -8.77 -5.50
C LEU A 151 6.84 -10.13 -5.67
N ASP A 152 8.18 -10.13 -5.77
CA ASP A 152 9.03 -11.32 -5.80
C ASP A 152 9.10 -11.96 -4.42
N ARG A 153 8.10 -12.76 -4.12
CA ARG A 153 7.95 -13.48 -2.84
C ARG A 153 7.44 -14.89 -3.08
N PRO A 154 7.85 -15.89 -2.27
CA PRO A 154 7.39 -17.29 -2.42
C PRO A 154 5.86 -17.42 -2.48
N ARG A 155 5.12 -16.60 -1.71
CA ARG A 155 3.65 -16.59 -1.72
C ARG A 155 3.03 -16.19 -3.05
N ASN A 156 3.78 -15.55 -3.94
CA ASN A 156 3.34 -15.15 -5.28
C ASN A 156 3.82 -16.10 -6.39
N GLU A 157 4.62 -17.12 -6.08
CA GLU A 157 5.24 -17.98 -7.10
C GLU A 157 4.23 -18.64 -8.04
N SER A 158 3.09 -19.11 -7.50
CA SER A 158 2.03 -19.72 -8.31
C SER A 158 1.47 -18.73 -9.35
N LYS A 159 1.19 -17.48 -8.92
CA LYS A 159 0.71 -16.43 -9.82
C LYS A 159 1.74 -16.07 -10.87
N ILE A 160 3.01 -15.90 -10.46
CA ILE A 160 4.14 -15.61 -11.36
C ILE A 160 4.30 -16.70 -12.41
N ARG A 161 4.22 -17.97 -12.00
CA ARG A 161 4.31 -19.14 -12.91
C ARG A 161 3.19 -19.10 -13.93
N THR A 162 1.94 -18.90 -13.51
CA THR A 162 0.80 -18.80 -14.43
C THR A 162 0.98 -17.67 -15.44
N MET A 163 1.39 -16.49 -15.01
CA MET A 163 1.63 -15.35 -15.89
C MET A 163 2.74 -15.64 -16.90
N ARG A 164 3.83 -16.28 -16.47
CA ARG A 164 4.93 -16.70 -17.38
C ARG A 164 4.51 -17.75 -18.40
N GLN A 165 3.62 -18.69 -18.03
CA GLN A 165 3.05 -19.66 -18.96
C GLN A 165 2.18 -19.01 -20.05
N LEU A 166 1.66 -17.82 -19.79
CA LEU A 166 0.90 -17.01 -20.75
C LEU A 166 1.78 -16.04 -21.52
N ASP A 167 3.10 -16.08 -21.35
CA ASP A 167 4.09 -15.17 -21.94
C ASP A 167 3.86 -13.69 -21.56
N VAL A 168 3.26 -13.40 -20.41
CA VAL A 168 3.06 -12.05 -19.88
C VAL A 168 4.41 -11.40 -19.55
N ASN A 169 4.56 -10.11 -19.82
CA ASN A 169 5.71 -9.32 -19.35
C ASN A 169 5.60 -9.06 -17.84
N VAL A 170 6.20 -9.94 -17.03
CA VAL A 170 6.14 -9.87 -15.57
C VAL A 170 7.31 -9.04 -15.04
N GLU A 171 6.99 -7.90 -14.41
CA GLU A 171 7.95 -7.09 -13.66
C GLU A 171 7.97 -7.53 -12.20
N LEU A 172 9.06 -8.15 -11.78
CA LEU A 172 9.29 -8.55 -10.39
C LEU A 172 9.86 -7.39 -9.58
N ILE A 173 9.20 -7.02 -8.50
CA ILE A 173 9.67 -6.00 -7.56
C ILE A 173 9.96 -6.61 -6.20
N GLN A 174 11.00 -6.13 -5.52
CA GLN A 174 11.35 -6.62 -4.20
C GLN A 174 10.48 -5.99 -3.11
N ASN A 175 10.10 -4.73 -3.25
CA ASN A 175 9.26 -3.95 -2.34
C ASN A 175 8.47 -2.91 -3.14
N GLY A 176 7.52 -2.21 -2.50
CA GLY A 176 6.85 -1.05 -3.09
C GLY A 176 5.64 -1.40 -3.94
N ASP A 177 4.77 -2.27 -3.48
CA ASP A 177 3.54 -2.60 -4.18
C ASP A 177 2.53 -1.43 -4.22
N ILE A 178 2.63 -0.45 -3.29
CA ILE A 178 1.89 0.82 -3.39
C ILE A 178 2.28 1.55 -4.68
N VAL A 179 3.59 1.74 -4.91
CA VAL A 179 4.09 2.37 -6.16
C VAL A 179 3.73 1.53 -7.37
N GLY A 180 3.83 0.19 -7.25
CA GLY A 180 3.42 -0.75 -8.30
C GLY A 180 1.97 -0.57 -8.72
N ALA A 181 1.05 -0.42 -7.77
CA ALA A 181 -0.36 -0.17 -8.05
C ALA A 181 -0.60 1.20 -8.70
N MET A 182 0.07 2.25 -8.20
CA MET A 182 -0.03 3.59 -8.80
C MET A 182 0.47 3.60 -10.25
N ARG A 183 1.56 2.88 -10.55
CA ARG A 183 2.09 2.72 -11.92
C ARG A 183 1.10 2.01 -12.83
N ALA A 184 0.42 0.97 -12.32
CA ALA A 184 -0.62 0.26 -13.07
C ALA A 184 -1.82 1.18 -13.38
N VAL A 185 -2.25 2.01 -12.44
CA VAL A 185 -3.36 2.95 -12.64
C VAL A 185 -3.00 4.07 -13.61
N ASN A 186 -1.76 4.57 -13.56
CA ASN A 186 -1.28 5.68 -14.39
C ASN A 186 -0.81 5.25 -15.79
N GLY A 187 -0.78 3.96 -16.11
CA GLY A 187 -0.43 3.43 -17.43
C GLY A 187 1.06 3.15 -17.65
N ASP A 188 1.90 3.24 -16.59
CA ASP A 188 3.31 2.82 -16.66
C ASP A 188 3.46 1.29 -16.59
N ALA A 189 2.40 0.62 -16.14
CA ALA A 189 2.16 -0.81 -16.22
C ALA A 189 0.67 -1.03 -16.49
N ASP A 190 0.23 -2.28 -16.68
CA ASP A 190 -1.18 -2.59 -16.98
C ASP A 190 -1.91 -3.12 -15.74
N LEU A 191 -1.21 -3.86 -14.89
CA LEU A 191 -1.75 -4.43 -13.65
C LEU A 191 -0.70 -4.46 -12.53
N LEU A 192 -1.16 -4.36 -11.28
CA LEU A 192 -0.52 -4.98 -10.14
C LEU A 192 -1.34 -6.22 -9.76
N LEU A 193 -0.72 -7.36 -9.50
CA LEU A 193 -1.39 -8.58 -9.08
C LEU A 193 -0.51 -9.38 -8.12
N GLY A 194 -0.95 -9.57 -6.88
CA GLY A 194 -0.21 -10.41 -5.94
C GLY A 194 -0.50 -10.12 -4.47
N ILE A 195 0.15 -10.92 -3.62
CA ILE A 195 -0.01 -10.87 -2.17
C ILE A 195 1.10 -10.02 -1.57
N GLY A 196 0.70 -8.95 -0.87
CA GLY A 196 1.56 -8.05 -0.11
C GLY A 196 1.01 -7.81 1.30
N SER A 197 1.52 -6.80 2.02
CA SER A 197 1.04 -6.41 3.34
C SER A 197 -0.38 -5.83 3.27
N ALA A 198 -1.22 -6.12 4.26
CA ALA A 198 -2.59 -5.61 4.32
C ALA A 198 -2.66 -4.12 4.71
N PRO A 199 -1.89 -3.61 5.70
CA PRO A 199 -1.79 -2.18 5.97
C PRO A 199 -1.45 -1.34 4.74
N GLU A 200 -0.42 -1.72 3.97
CA GLU A 200 -0.07 -1.08 2.69
C GLU A 200 -1.21 -1.18 1.67
N GLY A 201 -2.01 -2.26 1.73
CA GLY A 201 -3.20 -2.43 0.89
C GLY A 201 -4.26 -1.36 1.13
N VAL A 202 -4.44 -0.90 2.37
CA VAL A 202 -5.37 0.21 2.70
C VAL A 202 -4.88 1.52 2.10
N ILE A 203 -3.59 1.81 2.22
CA ILE A 203 -2.97 2.99 1.59
C ILE A 203 -3.10 2.91 0.07
N THR A 204 -2.82 1.72 -0.50
CA THR A 204 -2.97 1.46 -1.95
C THR A 204 -4.41 1.71 -2.40
N ALA A 205 -5.41 1.20 -1.67
CA ALA A 205 -6.82 1.41 -2.00
C ALA A 205 -7.19 2.90 -2.04
N ALA A 206 -6.71 3.69 -1.07
CA ALA A 206 -6.92 5.13 -1.03
C ALA A 206 -6.27 5.83 -2.23
N ALA A 207 -5.01 5.49 -2.57
CA ALA A 207 -4.28 6.04 -3.70
C ALA A 207 -4.98 5.72 -5.03
N VAL A 208 -5.34 4.44 -5.25
CA VAL A 208 -6.02 3.99 -6.48
C VAL A 208 -7.39 4.64 -6.63
N LYS A 209 -8.15 4.79 -5.54
CA LYS A 209 -9.43 5.50 -5.53
C LYS A 209 -9.23 6.98 -5.92
N GLY A 210 -8.23 7.64 -5.35
CA GLY A 210 -7.90 9.04 -5.69
C GLY A 210 -7.47 9.24 -7.15
N LEU A 211 -6.87 8.22 -7.76
CA LEU A 211 -6.46 8.20 -9.17
C LEU A 211 -7.56 7.66 -10.11
N ASN A 212 -8.76 7.38 -9.59
CA ASN A 212 -9.86 6.80 -10.36
C ASN A 212 -9.51 5.45 -11.02
N GLY A 213 -8.71 4.62 -10.34
CA GLY A 213 -8.34 3.27 -10.78
C GLY A 213 -9.27 2.19 -10.21
N VAL A 214 -8.91 0.93 -10.48
CA VAL A 214 -9.56 -0.27 -9.91
C VAL A 214 -8.65 -0.90 -8.90
N PHE A 215 -9.21 -1.24 -7.73
CA PHE A 215 -8.52 -2.00 -6.70
C PHE A 215 -9.49 -2.99 -6.05
N GLU A 216 -9.04 -4.24 -5.93
CA GLU A 216 -9.61 -5.21 -4.99
C GLU A 216 -8.52 -5.71 -4.06
N GLY A 217 -8.86 -5.84 -2.78
CA GLY A 217 -8.03 -6.43 -1.74
C GLY A 217 -8.80 -7.49 -0.98
N LYS A 218 -8.19 -8.65 -0.75
CA LYS A 218 -8.74 -9.72 0.07
C LYS A 218 -7.70 -10.11 1.11
N LEU A 219 -8.07 -10.05 2.40
CA LEU A 219 -7.18 -10.48 3.48
C LEU A 219 -6.74 -11.93 3.25
N TYR A 220 -5.45 -12.18 3.44
CA TYR A 220 -4.82 -13.47 3.26
C TYR A 220 -4.16 -13.90 4.56
N PHE A 221 -4.73 -14.91 5.20
CA PHE A 221 -4.24 -15.46 6.45
C PHE A 221 -3.42 -16.71 6.17
N HIS A 222 -2.16 -16.71 6.56
CA HIS A 222 -1.27 -17.87 6.46
C HIS A 222 -1.15 -18.63 7.79
N GLU A 223 -1.67 -18.04 8.88
CA GLU A 223 -1.77 -18.62 10.21
C GLU A 223 -3.11 -18.27 10.84
N GLN A 224 -3.65 -19.16 11.70
CA GLN A 224 -4.94 -18.95 12.38
C GLN A 224 -4.91 -17.69 13.27
N SER A 225 -3.78 -17.42 13.94
CA SER A 225 -3.60 -16.23 14.79
C SER A 225 -3.91 -14.90 14.10
N TYR A 226 -3.59 -14.77 12.81
CA TYR A 226 -3.92 -13.57 12.04
C TYR A 226 -5.42 -13.46 11.72
N GLN A 227 -6.07 -14.59 11.51
CA GLN A 227 -7.52 -14.61 11.32
C GLN A 227 -8.24 -14.22 12.60
N ASP A 228 -7.87 -14.79 13.73
CA ASP A 228 -8.44 -14.49 15.06
C ASP A 228 -8.28 -13.00 15.37
N ARG A 229 -7.08 -12.45 15.10
CA ARG A 229 -6.82 -11.01 15.30
C ARG A 229 -7.64 -10.13 14.36
N ALA A 230 -7.83 -10.54 13.11
CA ALA A 230 -8.67 -9.80 12.16
C ALA A 230 -10.14 -9.78 12.60
N GLU A 231 -10.64 -10.89 13.14
CA GLU A 231 -12.00 -10.98 13.67
C GLU A 231 -12.20 -10.07 14.88
N GLU A 232 -11.19 -9.95 15.78
CA GLU A 232 -11.22 -9.01 16.90
C GLU A 232 -11.25 -7.54 16.45
N ILE A 233 -10.49 -7.19 15.41
CA ILE A 233 -10.39 -5.79 14.92
C ILE A 233 -11.64 -5.37 14.14
N LEU A 234 -12.30 -6.30 13.45
CA LEU A 234 -13.44 -6.03 12.57
C LEU A 234 -14.80 -6.13 13.29
N GLN A 235 -14.83 -6.50 14.57
CA GLN A 235 -16.02 -6.46 15.44
C GLN A 235 -16.23 -5.07 16.03
#